data_6e91259816f24f055ce89e68c986b04f
#
_entry.id   6e91259816f24f055ce89e68c986b04f
#
_cell.length_a   1.000
_cell.length_b   1.000
_cell.length_c   1.000
_cell.angle_alpha   90.00
_cell.angle_beta   90.00
_cell.angle_gamma   90.00
#
_symmetry.space_group_name_H-M   'P 1'
#
loop_
_entity.id
_entity.type
_entity.pdbx_description
1 polymer ?
#
loop_
_entity_poly.entity_id
_entity_poly.type
_entity_poly.pdbx_seq_one_letter_code
_entity_poly.pdbx_strand_id
1 'polypeptide(L)'
;MNEMKKLTNHASANCHVEIVRGEDRYNNEITLVSYTTPVVIITTLNGIRYVECRGLYSMTTRKHISWFLREYAPDLQYTDIRDMKFHVSYCLETGETIDETEYYKTFWA
;
A
#
# COMPACT_ATOMS: atom_id res chain seq x y z
N MET A 1 9.35 6.25 12.73
CA MET A 1 9.36 7.61 12.17
C MET A 1 8.40 7.66 10.99
N ASN A 2 7.53 8.68 10.95
CA ASN A 2 6.52 8.81 9.89
C ASN A 2 6.93 9.89 8.91
N GLU A 3 6.77 9.60 7.63
CA GLU A 3 7.02 10.56 6.56
C GLU A 3 5.75 10.76 5.74
N MET A 4 5.55 11.96 5.22
CA MET A 4 4.53 12.25 4.21
C MET A 4 5.24 12.78 2.97
N LYS A 5 4.92 12.19 1.81
CA LYS A 5 5.53 12.57 0.53
C LYS A 5 4.48 12.66 -0.56
N LYS A 6 4.68 13.59 -1.48
CA LYS A 6 3.93 13.59 -2.73
C LYS A 6 4.52 12.55 -3.69
N LEU A 7 3.70 12.03 -4.60
CA LEU A 7 4.18 11.17 -5.67
C LEU A 7 5.06 11.97 -6.63
N THR A 8 6.12 11.36 -7.11
CA THR A 8 7.05 11.97 -8.06
C THR A 8 6.31 12.40 -9.32
N ASN A 9 6.53 13.63 -9.78
CA ASN A 9 5.86 14.25 -10.92
C ASN A 9 4.35 14.47 -10.73
N HIS A 10 3.81 14.27 -9.55
CA HIS A 10 2.37 14.46 -9.25
C HIS A 10 2.16 15.28 -7.98
N ALA A 11 3.03 16.26 -7.74
CA ALA A 11 3.00 17.06 -6.51
C ALA A 11 1.72 17.91 -6.36
N SER A 12 1.06 18.25 -7.46
CA SER A 12 -0.20 19.02 -7.42
C SER A 12 -1.44 18.14 -7.29
N ALA A 13 -1.31 16.83 -7.38
CA ALA A 13 -2.45 15.91 -7.24
C ALA A 13 -2.96 15.87 -5.79
N ASN A 14 -4.25 15.54 -5.63
CA ASN A 14 -4.89 15.39 -4.33
C ASN A 14 -4.60 14.01 -3.73
N CYS A 15 -3.34 13.62 -3.69
CA CYS A 15 -2.89 12.37 -3.07
C CYS A 15 -1.49 12.55 -2.48
N HIS A 16 -1.19 11.71 -1.53
CA HIS A 16 0.15 11.66 -0.94
C HIS A 16 0.43 10.25 -0.43
N VAL A 17 1.64 10.02 -0.01
CA VAL A 17 2.07 8.75 0.56
C VAL A 17 2.51 8.99 1.99
N GLU A 18 2.04 8.13 2.89
CA GLU A 18 2.49 8.10 4.28
C GLU A 18 3.38 6.88 4.47
N ILE A 19 4.58 7.09 4.98
CA ILE A 19 5.57 6.04 5.19
C ILE A 19 5.84 5.92 6.68
N VAL A 20 5.61 4.73 7.22
CA VAL A 20 5.97 4.37 8.59
C VAL A 20 7.13 3.39 8.49
N ARG A 21 8.26 3.73 9.11
CA ARG A 21 9.46 2.88 9.11
C ARG A 21 9.62 2.25 10.49
N GLY A 22 9.85 0.94 10.54
CA GLY A 22 10.25 0.24 11.74
C GLY A 22 11.71 0.58 12.08
N GLU A 23 12.19 0.05 13.21
CA GLU A 23 13.58 0.20 13.62
C GLU A 23 14.53 -0.50 12.65
N ASP A 24 14.05 -1.58 12.03
CA ASP A 24 14.76 -2.36 11.04
C ASP A 24 14.34 -1.91 9.63
N ARG A 25 15.32 -1.71 8.73
CA ARG A 25 15.08 -1.34 7.33
C ARG A 25 14.20 -2.33 6.56
N TYR A 26 14.04 -3.55 7.07
CA TYR A 26 13.22 -4.59 6.44
C TYR A 26 11.74 -4.52 6.82
N ASN A 27 11.39 -3.56 7.66
CA ASN A 27 10.02 -3.40 8.17
C ASN A 27 9.55 -1.99 7.89
N ASN A 28 8.54 -1.85 7.04
CA ASN A 28 7.92 -0.57 6.75
C ASN A 28 6.49 -0.74 6.27
N GLU A 29 5.75 0.35 6.29
CA GLU A 29 4.40 0.42 5.77
C GLU A 29 4.28 1.68 4.93
N ILE A 30 3.85 1.53 3.67
CA ILE A 30 3.69 2.62 2.72
C ILE A 30 2.23 2.69 2.33
N THR A 31 1.56 3.78 2.66
CA THR A 31 0.14 3.97 2.43
C THR A 31 -0.10 5.06 1.42
N LEU A 32 -0.85 4.74 0.36
CA LEU A 32 -1.37 5.74 -0.55
C LEU A 32 -2.64 6.33 0.06
N VAL A 33 -2.66 7.64 0.24
CA VAL A 33 -3.83 8.39 0.66
C VAL A 33 -4.33 9.20 -0.53
N SER A 34 -5.55 8.89 -0.97
CA SER A 34 -6.22 9.62 -2.07
C SER A 34 -7.22 10.58 -1.43
N TYR A 35 -7.03 11.88 -1.66
CA TYR A 35 -7.71 12.94 -0.92
C TYR A 35 -7.38 12.80 0.57
N THR A 36 -8.30 12.29 1.38
CA THR A 36 -8.09 12.05 2.82
C THR A 36 -8.26 10.57 3.20
N THR A 37 -8.40 9.69 2.22
CA THR A 37 -8.75 8.29 2.45
C THR A 37 -7.59 7.36 2.10
N PRO A 38 -7.11 6.52 3.05
CA PRO A 38 -6.15 5.46 2.72
C PRO A 38 -6.79 4.45 1.76
N VAL A 39 -6.13 4.15 0.66
CA VAL A 39 -6.69 3.27 -0.39
C VAL A 39 -5.85 2.03 -0.67
N VAL A 40 -4.52 2.13 -0.66
CA VAL A 40 -3.63 0.98 -0.87
C VAL A 40 -2.51 1.06 0.16
N ILE A 41 -2.22 -0.06 0.79
CA ILE A 41 -1.17 -0.16 1.80
C ILE A 41 -0.23 -1.28 1.38
N ILE A 42 1.06 -0.95 1.25
CA ILE A 42 2.11 -1.93 1.00
C ILE A 42 2.94 -2.04 2.28
N THR A 43 2.93 -3.23 2.87
CA THR A 43 3.65 -3.49 4.10
C THR A 43 4.78 -4.46 3.83
N THR A 44 5.97 -4.14 4.31
CA THR A 44 7.12 -5.04 4.25
C THR A 44 7.42 -5.55 5.66
N LEU A 45 7.45 -6.88 5.79
CA LEU A 45 7.70 -7.59 7.04
C LEU A 45 8.87 -8.53 6.85
N ASN A 46 9.99 -8.23 7.48
CA ASN A 46 11.20 -9.06 7.34
C ASN A 46 11.57 -9.31 5.87
N GLY A 47 11.40 -8.29 5.03
CA GLY A 47 11.68 -8.34 3.61
C GLY A 47 10.57 -8.92 2.75
N ILE A 48 9.49 -9.41 3.33
CA ILE A 48 8.34 -9.96 2.60
C ILE A 48 7.27 -8.88 2.47
N ARG A 49 6.81 -8.64 1.23
CA ARG A 49 5.83 -7.60 0.94
C ARG A 49 4.41 -8.13 0.93
N TYR A 50 3.51 -7.35 1.49
CA TYR A 50 2.07 -7.59 1.49
C TYR A 50 1.36 -6.35 0.95
N VAL A 51 0.23 -6.55 0.29
CA VAL A 51 -0.58 -5.44 -0.21
C VAL A 51 -2.03 -5.59 0.23
N GLU A 52 -2.61 -4.47 0.66
CA GLU A 52 -4.02 -4.40 1.02
C GLU A 52 -4.67 -3.25 0.24
N CYS A 53 -5.80 -3.50 -0.41
CA CYS A 53 -6.61 -2.48 -1.05
C CYS A 53 -7.86 -2.24 -0.22
N ARG A 54 -8.15 -0.98 0.12
CA ARG A 54 -9.32 -0.62 0.91
C ARG A 54 -10.50 -0.15 0.07
N GLY A 55 -10.28 0.11 -1.21
CA GLY A 55 -11.33 0.48 -2.13
C GLY A 55 -10.78 1.24 -3.33
N LEU A 56 -11.53 1.23 -4.42
CA LEU A 56 -11.13 1.90 -5.65
C LEU A 56 -11.73 3.30 -5.78
N TYR A 57 -12.81 3.56 -5.08
CA TYR A 57 -13.56 4.81 -4.92
C TYR A 57 -13.94 5.49 -6.23
N SER A 58 -13.04 6.26 -6.89
CA SER A 58 -13.34 7.06 -8.07
C SER A 58 -12.32 6.85 -9.19
N MET A 59 -12.60 7.38 -10.38
CA MET A 59 -11.64 7.38 -11.49
C MET A 59 -10.34 8.08 -11.12
N THR A 60 -10.42 9.17 -10.37
CA THR A 60 -9.24 9.91 -9.91
C THR A 60 -8.43 9.06 -8.93
N THR A 61 -9.09 8.36 -8.01
CA THR A 61 -8.42 7.44 -7.09
C THR A 61 -7.69 6.33 -7.85
N ARG A 62 -8.29 5.81 -8.94
CA ARG A 62 -7.65 4.80 -9.79
C ARG A 62 -6.37 5.33 -10.43
N LYS A 63 -6.34 6.57 -10.87
CA LYS A 63 -5.12 7.22 -11.37
C LYS A 63 -4.06 7.32 -10.28
N HIS A 64 -4.46 7.71 -9.07
CA HIS A 64 -3.56 7.79 -7.92
C HIS A 64 -2.94 6.43 -7.63
N ILE A 65 -3.72 5.35 -7.68
CA ILE A 65 -3.23 3.98 -7.48
C ILE A 65 -2.20 3.62 -8.54
N SER A 66 -2.48 3.89 -9.82
CA SER A 66 -1.55 3.60 -10.91
C SER A 66 -0.22 4.33 -10.74
N TRP A 67 -0.25 5.60 -10.38
CA TRP A 67 0.97 6.38 -10.12
C TRP A 67 1.74 5.86 -8.92
N PHE A 68 1.04 5.51 -7.85
CA PHE A 68 1.61 4.96 -6.63
C PHE A 68 2.32 3.63 -6.90
N LEU A 69 1.68 2.71 -7.61
CA LEU A 69 2.28 1.42 -7.95
C LEU A 69 3.53 1.60 -8.81
N ARG A 70 3.49 2.52 -9.77
CA ARG A 70 4.64 2.78 -10.64
C ARG A 70 5.87 3.20 -9.84
N GLU A 71 5.67 3.93 -8.77
CA GLU A 71 6.77 4.42 -7.93
C GLU A 71 7.19 3.42 -6.85
N TYR A 72 6.26 2.75 -6.19
CA TYR A 72 6.52 1.95 -4.99
C TYR A 72 6.42 0.44 -5.20
N ALA A 73 5.73 -0.01 -6.22
CA ALA A 73 5.57 -1.43 -6.53
C ALA A 73 5.41 -1.62 -8.05
N PRO A 74 6.46 -1.34 -8.84
CA PRO A 74 6.36 -1.38 -10.31
C PRO A 74 6.12 -2.78 -10.88
N ASP A 75 6.27 -3.80 -10.07
CA ASP A 75 5.91 -5.19 -10.42
C ASP A 75 4.41 -5.45 -10.36
N LEU A 76 3.61 -4.52 -9.81
CA LEU A 76 2.15 -4.59 -9.76
C LEU A 76 1.52 -3.64 -10.77
N GLN A 77 0.35 -4.03 -11.28
CA GLN A 77 -0.48 -3.20 -12.13
C GLN A 77 -1.80 -2.88 -11.42
N TYR A 78 -2.48 -1.82 -11.87
CA TYR A 78 -3.78 -1.47 -11.34
C TYR A 78 -4.78 -2.64 -11.38
N THR A 79 -4.72 -3.48 -12.44
CA THR A 79 -5.60 -4.63 -12.57
C THR A 79 -5.40 -5.66 -11.46
N ASP A 80 -4.19 -5.77 -10.94
CA ASP A 80 -3.91 -6.67 -9.80
C ASP A 80 -4.65 -6.19 -8.56
N ILE A 81 -4.64 -4.88 -8.33
CA ILE A 81 -5.35 -4.26 -7.19
C ILE A 81 -6.86 -4.38 -7.36
N ARG A 82 -7.36 -4.14 -8.57
CA ARG A 82 -8.79 -4.22 -8.88
C ARG A 82 -9.38 -5.59 -8.58
N ASP A 83 -8.61 -6.66 -8.81
CA ASP A 83 -9.07 -8.03 -8.67
C ASP A 83 -8.93 -8.56 -7.24
N MET A 84 -8.35 -7.77 -6.33
CA MET A 84 -8.21 -8.13 -4.92
C MET A 84 -9.52 -7.94 -4.14
N LYS A 85 -9.70 -8.76 -3.12
CA LYS A 85 -10.74 -8.49 -2.11
C LYS A 85 -10.28 -7.32 -1.25
N PHE A 86 -11.18 -6.38 -0.97
CA PHE A 86 -10.87 -5.22 -0.14
C PHE A 86 -10.67 -5.62 1.32
N HIS A 87 -9.79 -4.91 2.00
CA HIS A 87 -9.44 -5.13 3.42
C HIS A 87 -8.81 -6.49 3.70
N VAL A 88 -8.21 -7.10 2.69
CA VAL A 88 -7.49 -8.36 2.82
C VAL A 88 -6.04 -8.14 2.38
N SER A 89 -5.09 -8.58 3.20
CA SER A 89 -3.67 -8.48 2.87
C SER A 89 -3.22 -9.71 2.08
N TYR A 90 -2.56 -9.48 0.97
CA TYR A 90 -2.03 -10.54 0.10
C TYR A 90 -0.51 -10.47 0.09
N CYS A 91 0.14 -11.62 0.23
CA CYS A 91 1.58 -11.72 0.04
C CYS A 91 1.91 -11.55 -1.44
N LEU A 92 2.77 -10.60 -1.78
CA LEU A 92 3.13 -10.34 -3.18
C LEU A 92 3.94 -11.46 -3.82
N GLU A 93 4.66 -12.25 -3.02
CA GLU A 93 5.50 -13.33 -3.52
C GLU A 93 4.70 -14.60 -3.81
N THR A 94 3.69 -14.92 -2.98
CA THR A 94 2.94 -16.17 -3.06
C THR A 94 1.50 -16.00 -3.51
N GLY A 95 0.94 -14.78 -3.42
CA GLY A 95 -0.47 -14.52 -3.65
C GLY A 95 -1.38 -14.99 -2.54
N GLU A 96 -0.83 -15.57 -1.47
CA GLU A 96 -1.61 -16.05 -0.34
C GLU A 96 -2.14 -14.88 0.50
N THR A 97 -3.35 -15.06 1.03
CA THR A 97 -3.92 -14.09 1.95
C THR A 97 -3.41 -14.34 3.36
N ILE A 98 -3.26 -13.27 4.12
CA ILE A 98 -3.00 -13.35 5.54
C ILE A 98 -4.21 -12.78 6.28
N ASP A 99 -4.67 -13.49 7.31
CA ASP A 99 -5.73 -12.99 8.16
C ASP A 99 -5.25 -11.76 8.91
N GLU A 100 -6.09 -10.72 8.97
CA GLU A 100 -5.74 -9.45 9.61
C GLU A 100 -5.33 -9.65 11.07
N THR A 101 -5.98 -10.58 11.78
CA THR A 101 -5.65 -10.91 13.16
C THR A 101 -4.26 -11.50 13.27
N GLU A 102 -3.88 -12.42 12.38
CA GLU A 102 -2.53 -12.99 12.34
C GLU A 102 -1.51 -11.94 11.96
N TYR A 103 -1.85 -11.06 11.03
CA TYR A 103 -1.01 -9.95 10.61
C TYR A 103 -0.65 -9.06 11.80
N TYR A 104 -1.64 -8.65 12.58
CA TYR A 104 -1.40 -7.82 13.77
C TYR A 104 -0.64 -8.56 14.87
N LYS A 105 -0.89 -9.83 15.07
CA LYS A 105 -0.12 -10.64 16.03
C LYS A 105 1.36 -10.71 15.66
N THR A 106 1.65 -10.87 14.38
CA THR A 106 3.04 -10.99 13.91
C THR A 106 3.76 -9.67 13.99
N PHE A 107 3.07 -8.57 13.78
CA PHE A 107 3.67 -7.25 13.59
C PHE A 107 3.61 -6.35 14.80
N TRP A 108 2.52 -6.37 15.55
CA TRP A 108 2.24 -5.40 16.59
C TRP A 108 2.11 -6.00 17.99
N ALA A 109 2.33 -7.29 18.12
CA ALA A 109 2.27 -7.95 19.42
C ALA A 109 3.49 -7.64 20.28
#